data_47766b0234b71d32e6d2b966659e356c
#
_entry.id   47766b0234b71d32e6d2b966659e356c
#
_cell.length_a   1.000
_cell.length_b   1.000
_cell.length_c   1.000
_cell.angle_alpha   90.00
_cell.angle_beta   90.00
_cell.angle_gamma   90.00
#
_symmetry.space_group_name_H-M   'P 1'
#
loop_
_entity.id
_entity.type
_entity.pdbx_description
1 polymer ?
#
loop_
_entity_poly.entity_id
_entity_poly.type
_entity_poly.pdbx_seq_one_letter_code
_entity_poly.pdbx_strand_id
1 'polypeptide(L)'
;MKGWQETRGPVFELTRHFVARMFDSELFATSGRWRGAAIGAFCVLPVAGLIFQDPHMVARYHRLAPTAMLTEEAGRMLLFLAIAGLLAVFHWEALLPGRRDYLGLASLPVRPRQVFLARFLALSIFAVGAVAALIALPSMLAPHAAARVTASALACFFALFSMVALQAALLNLLPNRVYARVSAYVQGLSATAFFLMALESWHLGNIPDLLSGYAWAPPVWFVALDHFLAGDAAPSFQPLALRALIAFSMAVTLALAGYFLSYWRYRSLLLEGEGAVATSVARRWNVTALLVRNPQRLAVLDFMDKTLARSRTHRLVLLGYGGMAFGFLINSVLLALAAAHWDLDWNKIFAFMTLYWPLTASMVLIPGMRHAMSLPVELGANWIFRINESSGRTQWMRAVETFVALYAIAPVYILLAPAAVLTLGWGLALRMATMQAFTSLAIFEMLFYSWQQLPYAPGKKPLASIVGRYLAAVFFLAPVLSILIATVSRLTSLFIFYAVAFAGFWLWMRRRRREGWGEARLIYEDDPEALADLGLRG
;
A
#
# COMPACT_ATOMS: atom_id res chain seq x y z
N MET A 1 -22.77 25.01 -29.15
CA MET A 1 -22.07 23.83 -28.59
C MET A 1 -22.96 22.58 -28.37
N LYS A 2 -24.20 22.56 -28.81
CA LYS A 2 -25.12 21.39 -28.66
C LYS A 2 -25.01 20.33 -29.77
N GLY A 3 -24.38 20.60 -30.88
CA GLY A 3 -24.34 19.69 -32.05
C GLY A 3 -23.27 18.59 -32.07
N TRP A 4 -22.33 18.57 -31.10
CA TRP A 4 -21.24 17.59 -31.06
C TRP A 4 -21.50 16.39 -30.12
N GLN A 5 -22.61 16.40 -29.38
CA GLN A 5 -22.94 15.36 -28.39
C GLN A 5 -23.73 14.17 -28.97
N GLU A 6 -24.35 14.33 -30.15
CA GLU A 6 -25.27 13.32 -30.70
C GLU A 6 -24.60 12.17 -31.49
N THR A 7 -23.29 12.19 -31.72
CA THR A 7 -22.60 11.21 -32.56
C THR A 7 -21.69 10.23 -31.80
N ARG A 8 -21.56 10.35 -30.48
CA ARG A 8 -20.64 9.48 -29.73
C ARG A 8 -21.36 8.23 -29.25
N GLY A 9 -20.92 7.07 -29.77
CA GLY A 9 -21.55 5.78 -29.42
C GLY A 9 -21.42 5.44 -27.93
N PRO A 10 -22.27 4.54 -27.39
CA PRO A 10 -22.34 4.18 -25.96
C PRO A 10 -21.02 3.66 -25.41
N VAL A 11 -20.18 3.03 -26.22
CA VAL A 11 -18.85 2.55 -25.82
C VAL A 11 -17.93 3.71 -25.46
N PHE A 12 -17.98 4.83 -26.19
CA PHE A 12 -17.13 5.99 -25.89
C PHE A 12 -17.50 6.64 -24.55
N GLU A 13 -18.78 6.87 -24.30
CA GLU A 13 -19.25 7.48 -23.05
C GLU A 13 -18.98 6.57 -21.84
N LEU A 14 -19.16 5.27 -21.99
CA LEU A 14 -18.79 4.29 -20.96
C LEU A 14 -17.27 4.27 -20.71
N THR A 15 -16.46 4.30 -21.77
CA THR A 15 -14.99 4.35 -21.63
C THR A 15 -14.56 5.59 -20.86
N ARG A 16 -15.11 6.76 -21.22
CA ARG A 16 -14.85 8.01 -20.52
C ARG A 16 -15.24 7.95 -19.03
N HIS A 17 -16.41 7.37 -18.76
CA HIS A 17 -16.87 7.16 -17.38
C HIS A 17 -15.92 6.24 -16.59
N PHE A 18 -15.51 5.12 -17.17
CA PHE A 18 -14.59 4.19 -16.50
C PHE A 18 -13.20 4.79 -16.32
N VAL A 19 -12.66 5.55 -17.27
CA VAL A 19 -11.40 6.28 -17.12
C VAL A 19 -11.51 7.27 -15.96
N ALA A 20 -12.58 8.09 -15.92
CA ALA A 20 -12.79 9.02 -14.82
C ALA A 20 -12.86 8.31 -13.46
N ARG A 21 -13.51 7.16 -13.40
CA ARG A 21 -13.65 6.36 -12.17
C ARG A 21 -12.34 5.72 -11.70
N MET A 22 -11.38 5.45 -12.59
CA MET A 22 -10.04 4.98 -12.19
C MET A 22 -9.29 6.02 -11.34
N PHE A 23 -9.60 7.30 -11.53
CA PHE A 23 -9.06 8.38 -10.70
C PHE A 23 -9.91 8.68 -9.45
N ASP A 24 -11.13 8.14 -9.37
CA ASP A 24 -12.06 8.27 -8.22
C ASP A 24 -12.09 6.96 -7.39
N SER A 25 -10.94 6.31 -7.14
CA SER A 25 -10.93 5.05 -6.38
C SER A 25 -11.45 5.25 -4.96
N GLU A 26 -12.30 4.34 -4.46
CA GLU A 26 -12.90 4.38 -3.11
C GLU A 26 -11.85 4.38 -1.98
N LEU A 27 -10.64 3.87 -2.23
CA LEU A 27 -9.50 3.94 -1.30
C LEU A 27 -9.02 5.38 -1.06
N PHE A 28 -9.32 6.28 -2.00
CA PHE A 28 -8.94 7.69 -1.97
C PHE A 28 -10.17 8.62 -2.00
N ALA A 29 -11.39 8.07 -1.97
CA ALA A 29 -12.64 8.82 -2.10
C ALA A 29 -12.90 9.71 -0.88
N THR A 30 -12.32 10.89 -0.95
CA THR A 30 -12.74 12.01 -0.11
C THR A 30 -12.69 13.29 -0.93
N SER A 31 -13.87 13.79 -1.34
CA SER A 31 -14.13 15.10 -1.96
C SER A 31 -13.40 15.42 -3.28
N GLY A 32 -14.07 16.13 -4.21
CA GLY A 32 -13.60 16.46 -5.58
C GLY A 32 -12.27 17.22 -5.72
N ARG A 33 -11.58 17.54 -4.63
CA ARG A 33 -10.19 18.02 -4.60
C ARG A 33 -9.15 16.95 -4.96
N TRP A 34 -9.51 15.66 -4.90
CA TRP A 34 -8.59 14.54 -5.15
C TRP A 34 -8.39 14.22 -6.63
N ARG A 35 -9.25 14.70 -7.52
CA ARG A 35 -8.95 14.70 -8.97
C ARG A 35 -7.64 15.44 -9.24
N GLY A 36 -7.45 16.61 -8.59
CA GLY A 36 -6.20 17.34 -8.67
C GLY A 36 -5.01 16.61 -8.05
N ALA A 37 -5.21 15.89 -6.93
CA ALA A 37 -4.12 15.15 -6.29
C ALA A 37 -3.76 13.86 -7.04
N ALA A 38 -4.72 13.15 -7.63
CA ALA A 38 -4.45 12.00 -8.50
C ALA A 38 -3.74 12.44 -9.78
N ILE A 39 -4.18 13.54 -10.39
CA ILE A 39 -3.49 14.16 -11.54
C ILE A 39 -2.11 14.66 -11.11
N GLY A 40 -1.99 15.27 -9.93
CA GLY A 40 -0.71 15.71 -9.37
C GLY A 40 0.23 14.54 -9.10
N ALA A 41 -0.24 13.44 -8.52
CA ALA A 41 0.54 12.21 -8.33
C ALA A 41 0.98 11.61 -9.67
N PHE A 42 0.10 11.64 -10.67
CA PHE A 42 0.41 11.20 -12.04
C PHE A 42 1.47 12.08 -12.70
N CYS A 43 1.48 13.40 -12.40
CA CYS A 43 2.52 14.32 -12.84
C CYS A 43 3.83 14.20 -12.03
N VAL A 44 3.75 13.78 -10.76
CA VAL A 44 4.91 13.60 -9.88
C VAL A 44 5.67 12.30 -10.17
N LEU A 45 5.02 11.28 -10.74
CA LEU A 45 5.71 10.02 -11.12
C LEU A 45 6.90 10.26 -12.08
N PRO A 46 6.80 11.11 -13.14
CA PRO A 46 7.96 11.45 -13.97
C PRO A 46 9.03 12.23 -13.21
N VAL A 47 8.62 13.14 -12.30
CA VAL A 47 9.54 13.92 -11.47
C VAL A 47 10.24 13.02 -10.44
N ALA A 48 9.53 12.06 -9.86
CA ALA A 48 10.15 11.02 -9.04
C ALA A 48 11.18 10.22 -9.88
N GLY A 49 10.80 9.82 -11.10
CA GLY A 49 11.73 9.18 -12.03
C GLY A 49 12.99 10.02 -12.31
N LEU A 50 12.89 11.35 -12.35
CA LEU A 50 14.03 12.27 -12.48
C LEU A 50 14.90 12.36 -11.22
N ILE A 51 14.29 12.33 -10.03
CA ILE A 51 15.03 12.33 -8.77
C ILE A 51 15.88 11.05 -8.67
N PHE A 52 15.42 9.98 -9.30
CA PHE A 52 16.14 8.70 -9.38
C PHE A 52 17.24 8.68 -10.45
N GLN A 53 17.27 9.66 -11.34
CA GLN A 53 18.36 9.91 -12.27
C GLN A 53 19.15 11.16 -11.80
N ASP A 54 19.93 10.97 -10.72
CA ASP A 54 20.88 11.99 -10.26
C ASP A 54 21.69 12.53 -11.44
N PRO A 55 21.73 13.88 -11.69
CA PRO A 55 22.58 14.48 -12.69
C PRO A 55 24.07 14.13 -12.52
N HIS A 56 24.49 13.82 -11.29
CA HIS A 56 25.80 13.25 -11.01
C HIS A 56 25.95 11.80 -11.53
N MET A 57 24.86 11.09 -11.80
CA MET A 57 24.92 9.76 -12.43
C MET A 57 25.46 9.83 -13.86
N VAL A 58 25.11 10.84 -14.64
CA VAL A 58 25.67 11.02 -16.00
C VAL A 58 27.20 11.18 -15.92
N ALA A 59 27.71 11.88 -14.93
CA ALA A 59 29.15 12.01 -14.68
C ALA A 59 29.75 10.73 -14.05
N ARG A 60 28.97 9.97 -13.27
CA ARG A 60 29.38 8.65 -12.75
C ARG A 60 29.39 7.57 -13.82
N TYR A 61 28.48 7.60 -14.79
CA TYR A 61 28.43 6.62 -15.88
C TYR A 61 29.76 6.46 -16.60
N HIS A 62 30.53 7.53 -16.75
CA HIS A 62 31.88 7.48 -17.35
C HIS A 62 32.98 6.92 -16.41
N ARG A 63 32.66 6.64 -15.15
CA ARG A 63 33.65 6.18 -14.13
C ARG A 63 33.32 4.86 -13.48
N LEU A 64 32.10 4.32 -13.69
CA LEU A 64 31.70 3.04 -13.12
C LEU A 64 32.26 1.87 -13.94
N ALA A 65 32.64 0.80 -13.24
CA ALA A 65 32.95 -0.46 -13.90
C ALA A 65 31.68 -0.98 -14.64
N PRO A 66 31.85 -1.68 -15.79
CA PRO A 66 30.70 -2.18 -16.56
C PRO A 66 29.71 -3.02 -15.74
N THR A 67 30.19 -3.79 -14.77
CA THR A 67 29.37 -4.61 -13.86
C THR A 67 28.52 -3.76 -12.92
N ALA A 68 29.06 -2.65 -12.42
CA ALA A 68 28.31 -1.71 -11.58
C ALA A 68 27.22 -0.98 -12.38
N MET A 69 27.48 -0.66 -13.65
CA MET A 69 26.47 -0.07 -14.54
C MET A 69 25.29 -1.01 -14.76
N LEU A 70 25.54 -2.27 -15.07
CA LEU A 70 24.47 -3.27 -15.25
C LEU A 70 23.64 -3.45 -13.99
N THR A 71 24.26 -3.40 -12.81
CA THR A 71 23.55 -3.52 -11.54
C THR A 71 22.64 -2.31 -11.29
N GLU A 72 23.11 -1.09 -11.58
CA GLU A 72 22.27 0.11 -11.47
C GLU A 72 21.10 0.09 -12.46
N GLU A 73 21.33 -0.39 -13.69
CA GLU A 73 20.28 -0.55 -14.68
C GLU A 73 19.24 -1.58 -14.26
N ALA A 74 19.68 -2.68 -13.65
CA ALA A 74 18.78 -3.68 -13.07
C ALA A 74 17.95 -3.10 -11.92
N GLY A 75 18.56 -2.26 -11.06
CA GLY A 75 17.85 -1.54 -10.01
C GLY A 75 16.74 -0.63 -10.56
N ARG A 76 17.02 0.11 -11.62
CA ARG A 76 16.01 0.94 -12.30
C ARG A 76 14.88 0.11 -12.91
N MET A 77 15.21 -0.99 -13.61
CA MET A 77 14.20 -1.89 -14.15
C MET A 77 13.35 -2.53 -13.04
N LEU A 78 13.97 -2.89 -11.91
CA LEU A 78 13.30 -3.39 -10.73
C LEU A 78 12.30 -2.35 -10.18
N LEU A 79 12.70 -1.07 -10.12
CA LEU A 79 11.85 0.03 -9.68
C LEU A 79 10.66 0.26 -10.63
N PHE A 80 10.87 0.23 -11.94
CA PHE A 80 9.80 0.36 -12.93
C PHE A 80 8.78 -0.79 -12.82
N LEU A 81 9.25 -2.03 -12.70
CA LEU A 81 8.42 -3.21 -12.45
C LEU A 81 7.62 -3.05 -11.16
N ALA A 82 8.28 -2.60 -10.09
CA ALA A 82 7.66 -2.41 -8.77
C ALA A 82 6.55 -1.36 -8.80
N ILE A 83 6.81 -0.19 -9.38
CA ILE A 83 5.82 0.90 -9.46
C ILE A 83 4.64 0.49 -10.35
N ALA A 84 4.91 -0.09 -11.52
CA ALA A 84 3.85 -0.58 -12.42
C ALA A 84 3.01 -1.68 -11.76
N GLY A 85 3.66 -2.62 -11.04
CA GLY A 85 2.98 -3.66 -10.27
C GLY A 85 2.13 -3.09 -9.13
N LEU A 86 2.65 -2.12 -8.36
CA LEU A 86 1.87 -1.42 -7.33
C LEU A 86 0.66 -0.70 -7.91
N LEU A 87 0.81 -0.02 -9.05
CA LEU A 87 -0.32 0.60 -9.74
C LEU A 87 -1.41 -0.43 -10.08
N ALA A 88 -1.04 -1.59 -10.61
CA ALA A 88 -1.98 -2.67 -10.89
C ALA A 88 -2.66 -3.18 -9.61
N VAL A 89 -1.91 -3.36 -8.53
CA VAL A 89 -2.44 -3.81 -7.24
C VAL A 89 -3.39 -2.80 -6.62
N PHE A 90 -3.09 -1.50 -6.68
CA PHE A 90 -4.00 -0.46 -6.18
C PHE A 90 -5.28 -0.35 -7.00
N HIS A 91 -5.22 -0.63 -8.31
CA HIS A 91 -6.39 -0.65 -9.19
C HIS A 91 -7.01 -2.05 -9.33
N TRP A 92 -6.71 -2.98 -8.42
CA TRP A 92 -7.17 -4.38 -8.46
C TRP A 92 -8.64 -4.54 -8.80
N GLU A 93 -9.52 -3.77 -8.15
CA GLU A 93 -10.97 -3.82 -8.39
C GLU A 93 -11.36 -3.23 -9.75
N ALA A 94 -10.51 -2.38 -10.31
CA ALA A 94 -10.72 -1.78 -11.62
C ALA A 94 -10.22 -2.65 -12.78
N LEU A 95 -9.35 -3.64 -12.53
CA LEU A 95 -8.77 -4.47 -13.60
C LEU A 95 -9.82 -5.36 -14.29
N LEU A 96 -10.78 -5.89 -13.54
CA LEU A 96 -11.86 -6.72 -14.08
C LEU A 96 -13.23 -6.09 -13.77
N PRO A 97 -14.26 -6.28 -14.63
CA PRO A 97 -15.60 -5.76 -14.41
C PRO A 97 -16.19 -6.27 -13.10
N GLY A 98 -16.68 -5.37 -12.24
CA GLY A 98 -17.28 -5.70 -10.96
C GLY A 98 -18.82 -5.85 -11.04
N ARG A 99 -19.41 -6.58 -10.09
CA ARG A 99 -20.87 -6.76 -9.99
C ARG A 99 -21.61 -5.42 -9.84
N ARG A 100 -21.05 -4.48 -9.08
CA ARG A 100 -21.63 -3.14 -8.89
C ARG A 100 -21.78 -2.39 -10.21
N ASP A 101 -20.80 -2.49 -11.10
CA ASP A 101 -20.83 -1.85 -12.41
C ASP A 101 -21.95 -2.40 -13.27
N TYR A 102 -22.13 -3.73 -13.25
CA TYR A 102 -23.18 -4.36 -14.01
C TYR A 102 -24.57 -4.01 -13.46
N LEU A 103 -24.80 -4.10 -12.16
CA LEU A 103 -26.08 -3.75 -11.54
C LEU A 103 -26.44 -2.28 -11.77
N GLY A 104 -25.47 -1.37 -11.68
CA GLY A 104 -25.69 0.04 -11.97
C GLY A 104 -26.00 0.32 -13.45
N LEU A 105 -25.43 -0.45 -14.35
CA LEU A 105 -25.63 -0.29 -15.79
C LEU A 105 -26.77 -1.17 -16.36
N ALA A 106 -27.29 -2.12 -15.58
CA ALA A 106 -28.33 -3.06 -16.00
C ALA A 106 -29.67 -2.35 -16.35
N SER A 107 -29.90 -1.17 -15.78
CA SER A 107 -31.07 -0.33 -16.09
C SER A 107 -30.94 0.46 -17.40
N LEU A 108 -29.74 0.53 -17.98
CA LEU A 108 -29.45 1.27 -19.20
C LEU A 108 -29.57 0.35 -20.43
N PRO A 109 -29.96 0.87 -21.60
CA PRO A 109 -30.08 0.09 -22.84
C PRO A 109 -28.70 -0.20 -23.45
N VAL A 110 -27.79 -0.82 -22.67
CA VAL A 110 -26.39 -1.12 -23.06
C VAL A 110 -26.18 -2.62 -23.08
N ARG A 111 -25.53 -3.10 -24.12
CA ARG A 111 -25.21 -4.53 -24.23
C ARG A 111 -24.01 -4.86 -23.31
N PRO A 112 -24.00 -6.02 -22.61
CA PRO A 112 -22.87 -6.41 -21.74
C PRO A 112 -21.51 -6.39 -22.44
N ARG A 113 -21.47 -6.71 -23.75
CA ARG A 113 -20.24 -6.62 -24.57
C ARG A 113 -19.70 -5.19 -24.67
N GLN A 114 -20.57 -4.18 -24.74
CA GLN A 114 -20.17 -2.78 -24.82
C GLN A 114 -19.57 -2.30 -23.49
N VAL A 115 -20.12 -2.74 -22.37
CA VAL A 115 -19.59 -2.45 -21.04
C VAL A 115 -18.20 -3.07 -20.88
N PHE A 116 -18.05 -4.34 -21.30
CA PHE A 116 -16.80 -5.06 -21.19
C PHE A 116 -15.70 -4.45 -22.08
N LEU A 117 -16.05 -4.11 -23.33
CA LEU A 117 -15.13 -3.43 -24.25
C LEU A 117 -14.73 -2.04 -23.76
N ALA A 118 -15.71 -1.27 -23.29
CA ALA A 118 -15.44 0.08 -22.75
C ALA A 118 -14.48 0.02 -21.55
N ARG A 119 -14.63 -0.99 -20.69
CA ARG A 119 -13.74 -1.17 -19.53
C ARG A 119 -12.34 -1.61 -19.96
N PHE A 120 -12.24 -2.51 -20.92
CA PHE A 120 -10.95 -2.90 -21.50
C PHE A 120 -10.21 -1.71 -22.11
N LEU A 121 -10.92 -0.87 -22.88
CA LEU A 121 -10.35 0.35 -23.46
C LEU A 121 -9.93 1.34 -22.37
N ALA A 122 -10.74 1.53 -21.33
CA ALA A 122 -10.41 2.40 -20.23
C ALA A 122 -9.14 1.94 -19.48
N LEU A 123 -9.02 0.63 -19.20
CA LEU A 123 -7.84 0.04 -18.61
C LEU A 123 -6.60 0.23 -19.49
N SER A 124 -6.75 0.01 -20.81
CA SER A 124 -5.65 0.18 -21.77
C SER A 124 -5.17 1.63 -21.84
N ILE A 125 -6.09 2.60 -21.90
CA ILE A 125 -5.76 4.04 -21.89
C ILE A 125 -5.05 4.42 -20.60
N PHE A 126 -5.56 3.98 -19.46
CA PHE A 126 -4.93 4.22 -18.17
C PHE A 126 -3.54 3.61 -18.08
N ALA A 127 -3.38 2.34 -18.49
CA ALA A 127 -2.10 1.64 -18.45
C ALA A 127 -1.05 2.32 -19.35
N VAL A 128 -1.42 2.66 -20.59
CA VAL A 128 -0.52 3.36 -21.51
C VAL A 128 -0.13 4.74 -20.95
N GLY A 129 -1.09 5.50 -20.45
CA GLY A 129 -0.83 6.82 -19.85
C GLY A 129 0.08 6.74 -18.62
N ALA A 130 -0.17 5.77 -17.72
CA ALA A 130 0.62 5.56 -16.51
C ALA A 130 2.06 5.13 -16.83
N VAL A 131 2.22 4.17 -17.76
CA VAL A 131 3.53 3.71 -18.20
C VAL A 131 4.28 4.84 -18.90
N ALA A 132 3.65 5.56 -19.82
CA ALA A 132 4.26 6.70 -20.51
C ALA A 132 4.73 7.77 -19.51
N ALA A 133 3.90 8.13 -18.53
CA ALA A 133 4.26 9.07 -17.48
C ALA A 133 5.46 8.62 -16.63
N LEU A 134 5.53 7.31 -16.34
CA LEU A 134 6.60 6.75 -15.53
C LEU A 134 7.95 6.71 -16.25
N ILE A 135 7.96 6.31 -17.53
CA ILE A 135 9.21 6.04 -18.25
C ILE A 135 9.69 7.15 -19.17
N ALA A 136 8.81 8.10 -19.59
CA ALA A 136 9.14 9.05 -20.65
C ALA A 136 10.42 9.84 -20.34
N LEU A 137 10.42 10.52 -19.21
CA LEU A 137 11.50 11.42 -18.86
C LEU A 137 12.81 10.68 -18.51
N PRO A 138 12.79 9.64 -17.64
CA PRO A 138 13.99 8.87 -17.33
C PRO A 138 14.63 8.21 -18.55
N SER A 139 13.80 7.74 -19.49
CA SER A 139 14.32 6.99 -20.64
C SER A 139 14.80 7.92 -21.78
N MET A 140 14.21 9.12 -21.92
CA MET A 140 14.64 10.09 -22.94
C MET A 140 16.04 10.65 -22.68
N LEU A 141 16.50 10.65 -21.44
CA LEU A 141 17.84 11.12 -21.06
C LEU A 141 18.93 10.04 -21.22
N ALA A 142 18.54 8.81 -21.56
CA ALA A 142 19.48 7.71 -21.76
C ALA A 142 20.18 7.79 -23.14
N PRO A 143 21.43 7.30 -23.27
CA PRO A 143 22.19 7.32 -24.52
C PRO A 143 21.45 6.67 -25.69
N HIS A 144 20.75 5.56 -25.47
CA HIS A 144 19.94 4.84 -26.47
C HIS A 144 18.45 4.94 -26.11
N ALA A 145 17.89 6.16 -26.18
CA ALA A 145 16.54 6.48 -25.70
C ALA A 145 15.45 5.53 -26.26
N ALA A 146 15.51 5.20 -27.55
CA ALA A 146 14.50 4.30 -28.16
C ALA A 146 14.55 2.88 -27.60
N ALA A 147 15.72 2.30 -27.41
CA ALA A 147 15.90 0.98 -26.81
C ALA A 147 15.41 1.00 -25.34
N ARG A 148 15.83 2.02 -24.59
CA ARG A 148 15.46 2.20 -23.19
C ARG A 148 13.95 2.39 -22.99
N VAL A 149 13.31 3.24 -23.80
CA VAL A 149 11.84 3.43 -23.76
C VAL A 149 11.14 2.11 -24.05
N THR A 150 11.58 1.37 -25.07
CA THR A 150 10.94 0.10 -25.46
C THR A 150 11.10 -0.96 -24.36
N ALA A 151 12.30 -1.18 -23.86
CA ALA A 151 12.57 -2.17 -22.83
C ALA A 151 11.84 -1.84 -21.50
N SER A 152 11.88 -0.57 -21.08
CA SER A 152 11.18 -0.12 -19.88
C SER A 152 9.66 -0.20 -20.00
N ALA A 153 9.10 0.14 -21.17
CA ALA A 153 7.66 -0.01 -21.44
C ALA A 153 7.23 -1.47 -21.38
N LEU A 154 7.99 -2.37 -22.02
CA LEU A 154 7.68 -3.80 -21.99
C LEU A 154 7.79 -4.37 -20.57
N ALA A 155 8.77 -3.93 -19.76
CA ALA A 155 8.87 -4.28 -18.34
C ALA A 155 7.64 -3.83 -17.54
N CYS A 156 7.23 -2.57 -17.67
CA CYS A 156 6.05 -2.05 -16.99
C CYS A 156 4.78 -2.79 -17.40
N PHE A 157 4.58 -3.00 -18.70
CA PHE A 157 3.43 -3.75 -19.20
C PHE A 157 3.47 -5.22 -18.79
N PHE A 158 4.65 -5.84 -18.72
CA PHE A 158 4.80 -7.18 -18.16
C PHE A 158 4.28 -7.26 -16.72
N ALA A 159 4.64 -6.32 -15.85
CA ALA A 159 4.14 -6.29 -14.49
C ALA A 159 2.62 -6.09 -14.44
N LEU A 160 2.07 -5.14 -15.23
CA LEU A 160 0.64 -4.88 -15.31
C LEU A 160 -0.13 -6.12 -15.81
N PHE A 161 0.27 -6.72 -16.94
CA PHE A 161 -0.41 -7.88 -17.50
C PHE A 161 -0.26 -9.13 -16.61
N SER A 162 0.86 -9.30 -15.93
CA SER A 162 1.03 -10.38 -14.95
C SER A 162 0.03 -10.27 -13.81
N MET A 163 -0.26 -9.06 -13.32
CA MET A 163 -1.27 -8.83 -12.28
C MET A 163 -2.69 -9.05 -12.80
N VAL A 164 -3.00 -8.63 -14.04
CA VAL A 164 -4.29 -8.92 -14.68
C VAL A 164 -4.47 -10.43 -14.85
N ALA A 165 -3.43 -11.13 -15.33
CA ALA A 165 -3.45 -12.59 -15.50
C ALA A 165 -3.65 -13.31 -14.16
N LEU A 166 -2.95 -12.89 -13.11
CA LEU A 166 -3.09 -13.45 -11.77
C LEU A 166 -4.51 -13.27 -11.24
N GLN A 167 -5.07 -12.07 -11.34
CA GLN A 167 -6.43 -11.80 -10.90
C GLN A 167 -7.46 -12.60 -11.69
N ALA A 168 -7.32 -12.66 -13.01
CA ALA A 168 -8.19 -13.43 -13.88
C ALA A 168 -8.10 -14.93 -13.59
N ALA A 169 -6.90 -15.45 -13.32
CA ALA A 169 -6.70 -16.84 -12.91
C ALA A 169 -7.43 -17.13 -11.59
N LEU A 170 -7.26 -16.29 -10.58
CA LEU A 170 -7.96 -16.42 -9.30
C LEU A 170 -9.48 -16.40 -9.49
N LEU A 171 -9.99 -15.47 -10.31
CA LEU A 171 -11.42 -15.36 -10.56
C LEU A 171 -11.97 -16.58 -11.28
N ASN A 172 -11.23 -17.12 -12.26
CA ASN A 172 -11.69 -18.23 -13.07
C ASN A 172 -11.50 -19.62 -12.42
N LEU A 173 -10.49 -19.78 -11.58
CA LEU A 173 -10.17 -21.06 -10.94
C LEU A 173 -10.86 -21.27 -9.60
N LEU A 174 -11.11 -20.18 -8.84
CA LEU A 174 -11.65 -20.31 -7.49
C LEU A 174 -13.16 -20.11 -7.45
N PRO A 175 -13.89 -20.85 -6.57
CA PRO A 175 -15.28 -20.55 -6.23
C PRO A 175 -15.40 -19.13 -5.63
N ASN A 176 -16.51 -18.44 -5.86
CA ASN A 176 -16.73 -17.05 -5.43
C ASN A 176 -16.43 -16.79 -3.95
N ARG A 177 -16.85 -17.70 -3.07
CA ARG A 177 -16.62 -17.59 -1.61
C ARG A 177 -15.13 -17.62 -1.27
N VAL A 178 -14.37 -18.44 -1.97
CA VAL A 178 -12.91 -18.59 -1.78
C VAL A 178 -12.20 -17.40 -2.43
N TYR A 179 -12.59 -17.01 -3.65
CA TYR A 179 -12.06 -15.85 -4.34
C TYR A 179 -12.14 -14.58 -3.49
N ALA A 180 -13.29 -14.30 -2.88
CA ALA A 180 -13.48 -13.10 -2.07
C ALA A 180 -12.50 -13.01 -0.87
N ARG A 181 -12.06 -14.15 -0.32
CA ARG A 181 -11.06 -14.19 0.76
C ARG A 181 -9.63 -14.15 0.22
N VAL A 182 -9.31 -15.06 -0.70
CA VAL A 182 -7.95 -15.25 -1.23
C VAL A 182 -7.48 -14.02 -2.00
N SER A 183 -8.35 -13.41 -2.80
CA SER A 183 -8.07 -12.20 -3.57
C SER A 183 -7.49 -11.07 -2.71
N ALA A 184 -8.04 -10.83 -1.50
CA ALA A 184 -7.53 -9.80 -0.62
C ALA A 184 -6.11 -10.11 -0.09
N TYR A 185 -5.85 -11.37 0.27
CA TYR A 185 -4.51 -11.79 0.73
C TYR A 185 -3.48 -11.76 -0.41
N VAL A 186 -3.86 -12.24 -1.61
CA VAL A 186 -2.98 -12.17 -2.77
C VAL A 186 -2.68 -10.74 -3.16
N GLN A 187 -3.68 -9.84 -3.12
CA GLN A 187 -3.48 -8.42 -3.34
C GLN A 187 -2.51 -7.81 -2.31
N GLY A 188 -2.68 -8.10 -1.03
CA GLY A 188 -1.79 -7.64 0.03
C GLY A 188 -0.36 -8.19 -0.12
N LEU A 189 -0.21 -9.48 -0.43
CA LEU A 189 1.10 -10.11 -0.67
C LEU A 189 1.79 -9.51 -1.89
N SER A 190 1.06 -9.30 -2.99
CA SER A 190 1.60 -8.67 -4.20
C SER A 190 2.03 -7.22 -3.92
N ALA A 191 1.22 -6.46 -3.16
CA ALA A 191 1.61 -5.11 -2.73
C ALA A 191 2.90 -5.12 -1.92
N THR A 192 3.04 -6.05 -0.97
CA THR A 192 4.25 -6.23 -0.17
C THR A 192 5.45 -6.60 -1.03
N ALA A 193 5.29 -7.53 -1.98
CA ALA A 193 6.36 -7.95 -2.88
C ALA A 193 6.85 -6.79 -3.75
N PHE A 194 5.95 -6.05 -4.40
CA PHE A 194 6.34 -4.89 -5.20
C PHE A 194 6.90 -3.75 -4.36
N PHE A 195 6.38 -3.53 -3.15
CA PHE A 195 6.96 -2.56 -2.22
C PHE A 195 8.38 -2.94 -1.82
N LEU A 196 8.63 -4.22 -1.52
CA LEU A 196 9.97 -4.73 -1.25
C LEU A 196 10.90 -4.56 -2.46
N MET A 197 10.43 -4.91 -3.67
CA MET A 197 11.18 -4.68 -4.91
C MET A 197 11.56 -3.20 -5.08
N ALA A 198 10.66 -2.27 -4.75
CA ALA A 198 10.96 -0.84 -4.78
C ALA A 198 12.01 -0.43 -3.74
N LEU A 199 11.97 -0.99 -2.53
CA LEU A 199 12.99 -0.75 -1.51
C LEU A 199 14.36 -1.28 -1.94
N GLU A 200 14.41 -2.51 -2.44
CA GLU A 200 15.66 -3.16 -2.82
C GLU A 200 16.30 -2.56 -4.08
N SER A 201 15.53 -1.86 -4.93
CA SER A 201 16.06 -1.19 -6.12
C SER A 201 17.19 -0.19 -5.81
N TRP A 202 17.25 0.31 -4.57
CA TRP A 202 18.26 1.25 -4.08
C TRP A 202 19.51 0.59 -3.48
N HIS A 203 19.41 -0.70 -3.11
CA HIS A 203 20.42 -1.41 -2.32
C HIS A 203 21.18 -2.44 -3.13
N LEU A 204 20.94 -2.53 -4.45
CA LEU A 204 21.54 -3.58 -5.27
C LEU A 204 23.06 -3.52 -5.36
N GLY A 205 23.72 -2.45 -4.95
CA GLY A 205 25.18 -2.37 -4.89
C GLY A 205 25.88 -2.84 -6.18
N ASN A 206 27.15 -3.21 -6.09
CA ASN A 206 27.86 -3.84 -7.20
C ASN A 206 27.72 -5.37 -7.09
N ILE A 207 26.90 -5.96 -7.96
CA ILE A 207 26.69 -7.41 -8.04
C ILE A 207 27.60 -7.96 -9.16
N PRO A 208 28.71 -8.64 -8.82
CA PRO A 208 29.48 -9.35 -9.83
C PRO A 208 28.61 -10.44 -10.46
N ASP A 209 28.83 -10.68 -11.76
CA ASP A 209 28.10 -11.72 -12.52
C ASP A 209 26.58 -11.65 -12.50
N LEU A 210 26.01 -10.42 -12.48
CA LEU A 210 24.56 -10.17 -12.46
C LEU A 210 23.81 -10.99 -13.52
N LEU A 211 24.34 -11.06 -14.74
CA LEU A 211 23.69 -11.73 -15.87
C LEU A 211 23.62 -13.26 -15.72
N SER A 212 24.60 -13.87 -15.07
CA SER A 212 24.63 -15.32 -14.84
C SER A 212 23.96 -15.70 -13.52
N GLY A 213 24.30 -15.03 -12.44
CA GLY A 213 23.78 -15.33 -11.11
C GLY A 213 22.28 -15.03 -10.94
N TYR A 214 21.78 -13.99 -11.62
CA TYR A 214 20.38 -13.54 -11.55
C TYR A 214 19.62 -13.70 -12.86
N ALA A 215 20.07 -14.64 -13.72
CA ALA A 215 19.42 -14.96 -15.00
C ALA A 215 17.93 -15.40 -14.89
N TRP A 216 17.48 -15.70 -13.69
CA TRP A 216 16.07 -16.03 -13.38
C TRP A 216 15.20 -14.80 -13.09
N ALA A 217 15.81 -13.64 -12.80
CA ALA A 217 15.10 -12.45 -12.34
C ALA A 217 14.60 -11.58 -13.51
N PRO A 218 13.30 -11.21 -13.55
CA PRO A 218 12.74 -10.40 -14.63
C PRO A 218 13.46 -9.08 -14.90
N PRO A 219 13.91 -8.30 -13.89
CA PRO A 219 14.65 -7.06 -14.17
C PRO A 219 15.88 -7.27 -15.08
N VAL A 220 16.60 -8.38 -14.88
CA VAL A 220 17.80 -8.71 -15.67
C VAL A 220 17.44 -9.04 -17.13
N TRP A 221 16.27 -9.65 -17.37
CA TRP A 221 15.80 -9.92 -18.73
C TRP A 221 15.54 -8.63 -19.53
N PHE A 222 14.91 -7.64 -18.87
CA PHE A 222 14.61 -6.36 -19.53
C PHE A 222 15.84 -5.45 -19.66
N VAL A 223 16.83 -5.55 -18.78
CA VAL A 223 18.14 -4.92 -18.99
C VAL A 223 18.83 -5.54 -20.21
N ALA A 224 18.86 -6.86 -20.32
CA ALA A 224 19.43 -7.53 -21.47
C ALA A 224 18.70 -7.18 -22.77
N LEU A 225 17.38 -7.00 -22.72
CA LEU A 225 16.59 -6.55 -23.86
C LEU A 225 16.97 -5.11 -24.27
N ASP A 226 17.19 -4.21 -23.31
CA ASP A 226 17.64 -2.85 -23.55
C ASP A 226 18.99 -2.82 -24.31
N HIS A 227 19.99 -3.55 -23.81
CA HIS A 227 21.29 -3.68 -24.44
C HIS A 227 21.21 -4.33 -25.83
N PHE A 228 20.41 -5.39 -25.98
CA PHE A 228 20.19 -6.04 -27.25
C PHE A 228 19.58 -5.09 -28.30
N LEU A 229 18.56 -4.28 -27.90
CA LEU A 229 17.94 -3.27 -28.77
C LEU A 229 18.88 -2.10 -29.07
N ALA A 230 19.79 -1.79 -28.16
CA ALA A 230 20.83 -0.78 -28.36
C ALA A 230 21.93 -1.21 -29.33
N GLY A 231 21.95 -2.49 -29.74
CA GLY A 231 22.95 -3.04 -30.68
C GLY A 231 24.19 -3.59 -29.97
N ASP A 232 24.15 -3.84 -28.66
CA ASP A 232 25.24 -4.47 -27.94
C ASP A 232 25.34 -5.95 -28.32
N ALA A 233 26.46 -6.31 -28.94
CA ALA A 233 26.72 -7.64 -29.52
C ALA A 233 27.11 -8.70 -28.49
N ALA A 234 27.11 -8.42 -27.20
CA ALA A 234 27.54 -9.41 -26.21
C ALA A 234 26.61 -10.64 -26.23
N PRO A 235 27.13 -11.86 -26.37
CA PRO A 235 26.35 -13.08 -26.56
C PRO A 235 25.46 -13.43 -25.35
N SER A 236 25.74 -12.86 -24.17
CA SER A 236 24.97 -13.05 -22.94
C SER A 236 23.62 -12.34 -22.96
N PHE A 237 23.45 -11.26 -23.74
CA PHE A 237 22.20 -10.49 -23.76
C PHE A 237 21.10 -11.15 -24.58
N GLN A 238 21.43 -11.79 -25.70
CA GLN A 238 20.44 -12.40 -26.60
C GLN A 238 19.50 -13.42 -25.92
N PRO A 239 19.99 -14.42 -25.15
CA PRO A 239 19.12 -15.41 -24.53
C PRO A 239 18.24 -14.80 -23.43
N LEU A 240 18.71 -13.77 -22.72
CA LEU A 240 17.93 -13.09 -21.69
C LEU A 240 16.89 -12.14 -22.31
N ALA A 241 17.23 -11.44 -23.38
CA ALA A 241 16.28 -10.64 -24.16
C ALA A 241 15.14 -11.49 -24.72
N LEU A 242 15.45 -12.69 -25.23
CA LEU A 242 14.43 -13.63 -25.68
C LEU A 242 13.51 -14.08 -24.52
N ARG A 243 14.07 -14.34 -23.34
CA ARG A 243 13.26 -14.61 -22.13
C ARG A 243 12.32 -13.46 -21.79
N ALA A 244 12.76 -12.20 -21.88
CA ALA A 244 11.91 -11.03 -21.68
C ALA A 244 10.72 -11.02 -22.64
N LEU A 245 10.95 -11.25 -23.94
CA LEU A 245 9.92 -11.27 -24.95
C LEU A 245 8.94 -12.44 -24.78
N ILE A 246 9.43 -13.63 -24.46
CA ILE A 246 8.59 -14.80 -24.18
C ILE A 246 7.73 -14.55 -22.93
N ALA A 247 8.33 -14.07 -21.83
CA ALA A 247 7.62 -13.79 -20.59
C ALA A 247 6.55 -12.71 -20.79
N PHE A 248 6.88 -11.64 -21.51
CA PHE A 248 5.92 -10.58 -21.86
C PHE A 248 4.77 -11.14 -22.71
N SER A 249 5.07 -11.88 -23.78
CA SER A 249 4.05 -12.47 -24.65
C SER A 249 3.14 -13.45 -23.88
N MET A 250 3.71 -14.24 -22.99
CA MET A 250 2.98 -15.14 -22.10
C MET A 250 2.06 -14.36 -21.15
N ALA A 251 2.57 -13.30 -20.51
CA ALA A 251 1.77 -12.47 -19.62
C ALA A 251 0.59 -11.81 -20.33
N VAL A 252 0.82 -11.26 -21.53
CA VAL A 252 -0.24 -10.68 -22.40
C VAL A 252 -1.26 -11.74 -22.77
N THR A 253 -0.83 -12.88 -23.26
CA THR A 253 -1.72 -13.98 -23.69
C THR A 253 -2.58 -14.47 -22.53
N LEU A 254 -1.98 -14.72 -21.36
CA LEU A 254 -2.71 -15.16 -20.16
C LEU A 254 -3.67 -14.08 -19.64
N ALA A 255 -3.25 -12.80 -19.68
CA ALA A 255 -4.11 -11.70 -19.28
C ALA A 255 -5.32 -11.57 -20.21
N LEU A 256 -5.13 -11.59 -21.53
CA LEU A 256 -6.21 -11.50 -22.50
C LEU A 256 -7.13 -12.73 -22.44
N ALA A 257 -6.57 -13.94 -22.46
CA ALA A 257 -7.34 -15.16 -22.34
C ALA A 257 -8.15 -15.18 -21.03
N GLY A 258 -7.51 -14.86 -19.91
CA GLY A 258 -8.17 -14.78 -18.61
C GLY A 258 -9.24 -13.69 -18.56
N TYR A 259 -9.00 -12.52 -19.16
CA TYR A 259 -9.96 -11.44 -19.25
C TYR A 259 -11.21 -11.85 -20.05
N PHE A 260 -11.04 -12.46 -21.22
CA PHE A 260 -12.16 -12.94 -22.02
C PHE A 260 -12.90 -14.11 -21.36
N LEU A 261 -12.18 -15.03 -20.72
CA LEU A 261 -12.80 -16.13 -19.98
C LEU A 261 -13.63 -15.61 -18.80
N SER A 262 -13.17 -14.56 -18.12
CA SER A 262 -13.89 -13.90 -17.05
C SER A 262 -15.23 -13.30 -17.52
N TYR A 263 -15.37 -12.92 -18.77
CA TYR A 263 -16.62 -12.45 -19.33
C TYR A 263 -17.72 -13.53 -19.33
N TRP A 264 -17.38 -14.76 -19.69
CA TRP A 264 -18.33 -15.88 -19.69
C TRP A 264 -18.73 -16.29 -18.28
N ARG A 265 -17.77 -16.38 -17.38
CA ARG A 265 -18.01 -16.72 -15.98
C ARG A 265 -18.78 -15.64 -15.23
N TYR A 266 -18.53 -14.38 -15.55
CA TYR A 266 -19.18 -13.23 -14.96
C TYR A 266 -20.71 -13.27 -15.14
N ARG A 267 -21.18 -13.74 -16.29
CA ARG A 267 -22.61 -13.90 -16.56
C ARG A 267 -23.28 -14.89 -15.61
N SER A 268 -22.62 -15.97 -15.25
CA SER A 268 -23.14 -16.93 -14.25
C SER A 268 -23.09 -16.38 -12.84
N LEU A 269 -22.07 -15.61 -12.50
CA LEU A 269 -21.88 -15.01 -11.19
C LEU A 269 -22.93 -13.96 -10.82
N LEU A 270 -23.50 -13.28 -11.82
CA LEU A 270 -24.59 -12.31 -11.63
C LEU A 270 -25.87 -12.99 -11.20
N LEU A 271 -26.08 -14.23 -11.64
CA LEU A 271 -27.27 -15.02 -11.32
C LEU A 271 -27.17 -15.70 -9.94
N GLU A 272 -25.92 -15.96 -9.50
CA GLU A 272 -25.66 -16.44 -8.15
C GLU A 272 -25.70 -15.23 -7.18
N GLY A 273 -26.80 -15.02 -6.47
CA GLY A 273 -26.89 -14.00 -5.45
C GLY A 273 -25.70 -14.05 -4.47
N GLU A 274 -25.35 -12.93 -3.86
CA GLU A 274 -24.44 -12.94 -2.70
C GLU A 274 -25.07 -13.81 -1.62
N GLY A 275 -24.76 -15.07 -1.63
CA GLY A 275 -24.94 -15.87 -0.44
C GLY A 275 -24.16 -15.15 0.66
N ALA A 276 -24.86 -14.52 1.58
CA ALA A 276 -24.25 -13.86 2.72
C ALA A 276 -23.21 -14.83 3.26
N VAL A 277 -21.93 -14.48 3.12
CA VAL A 277 -20.87 -15.23 3.75
C VAL A 277 -21.08 -14.97 5.23
N ALA A 278 -21.94 -15.80 5.85
CA ALA A 278 -21.97 -15.92 7.28
C ALA A 278 -20.56 -16.41 7.65
N THR A 279 -19.65 -15.47 7.80
CA THR A 279 -18.38 -15.73 8.43
C THR A 279 -18.77 -16.16 9.84
N SER A 280 -18.76 -17.47 10.10
CA SER A 280 -18.70 -17.96 11.46
C SER A 280 -17.50 -17.23 12.05
N VAL A 281 -17.79 -16.24 12.88
CA VAL A 281 -16.76 -15.58 13.68
C VAL A 281 -16.25 -16.71 14.57
N ALA A 282 -15.16 -17.34 14.13
CA ALA A 282 -14.45 -18.29 14.95
C ALA A 282 -14.29 -17.59 16.30
N ARG A 283 -14.71 -18.25 17.38
CA ARG A 283 -14.64 -17.74 18.75
C ARG A 283 -13.19 -17.40 19.04
N ARG A 284 -12.76 -16.19 18.61
CA ARG A 284 -11.44 -15.66 18.93
C ARG A 284 -11.39 -15.53 20.44
N TRP A 285 -10.32 -16.00 21.02
CA TRP A 285 -10.02 -15.75 22.43
C TRP A 285 -10.01 -14.24 22.60
N ASN A 286 -10.99 -13.70 23.34
CA ASN A 286 -11.09 -12.28 23.59
C ASN A 286 -10.02 -11.87 24.60
N VAL A 287 -8.76 -11.79 24.16
CA VAL A 287 -7.66 -11.25 24.97
C VAL A 287 -8.03 -9.85 25.50
N THR A 288 -8.81 -9.10 24.73
CA THR A 288 -9.36 -7.81 25.11
C THR A 288 -10.27 -7.89 26.35
N ALA A 289 -11.05 -8.95 26.49
CA ALA A 289 -11.92 -9.15 27.65
C ALA A 289 -11.15 -9.39 28.96
N LEU A 290 -9.94 -9.96 28.88
CA LEU A 290 -9.06 -10.14 30.05
C LEU A 290 -8.42 -8.80 30.50
N LEU A 291 -8.17 -7.89 29.56
CA LEU A 291 -7.46 -6.63 29.81
C LEU A 291 -8.40 -5.46 30.15
N VAL A 292 -9.66 -5.51 29.70
CA VAL A 292 -10.60 -4.40 29.82
C VAL A 292 -11.83 -4.79 30.64
N ARG A 293 -11.93 -4.25 31.83
CA ARG A 293 -13.04 -4.50 32.76
C ARG A 293 -14.30 -3.66 32.49
N ASN A 294 -14.17 -2.53 31.81
CA ASN A 294 -15.31 -1.64 31.52
C ASN A 294 -16.14 -2.20 30.36
N PRO A 295 -17.45 -2.49 30.54
CA PRO A 295 -18.29 -3.14 29.54
C PRO A 295 -18.51 -2.26 28.29
N GLN A 296 -18.65 -0.94 28.44
CA GLN A 296 -18.80 -0.02 27.30
C GLN A 296 -17.55 -0.02 26.43
N ARG A 297 -16.37 0.06 27.06
CA ARG A 297 -15.07 0.01 26.35
C ARG A 297 -14.87 -1.33 25.66
N LEU A 298 -15.27 -2.44 26.29
CA LEU A 298 -15.20 -3.77 25.72
C LEU A 298 -16.12 -3.91 24.50
N ALA A 299 -17.35 -3.37 24.58
CA ALA A 299 -18.30 -3.38 23.47
C ALA A 299 -17.76 -2.62 22.25
N VAL A 300 -17.12 -1.47 22.46
CA VAL A 300 -16.48 -0.70 21.38
C VAL A 300 -15.31 -1.47 20.76
N LEU A 301 -14.46 -2.11 21.57
CA LEU A 301 -13.35 -2.93 21.08
C LEU A 301 -13.85 -4.12 20.24
N ASP A 302 -14.90 -4.79 20.70
CA ASP A 302 -15.54 -5.91 19.99
C ASP A 302 -16.18 -5.45 18.68
N PHE A 303 -16.81 -4.27 18.67
CA PHE A 303 -17.31 -3.63 17.45
C PHE A 303 -16.18 -3.36 16.46
N MET A 304 -15.06 -2.78 16.92
CA MET A 304 -13.91 -2.45 16.06
C MET A 304 -13.29 -3.73 15.48
N ASP A 305 -13.07 -4.77 16.28
CA ASP A 305 -12.51 -6.05 15.83
C ASP A 305 -13.42 -6.75 14.81
N LYS A 306 -14.73 -6.82 15.10
CA LYS A 306 -15.72 -7.41 14.18
C LYS A 306 -15.83 -6.64 12.87
N THR A 307 -15.75 -5.32 12.92
CA THR A 307 -15.81 -4.48 11.73
C THR A 307 -14.61 -4.73 10.84
N LEU A 308 -13.39 -4.75 11.40
CA LEU A 308 -12.17 -5.08 10.65
C LEU A 308 -12.21 -6.48 10.06
N ALA A 309 -12.74 -7.46 10.81
CA ALA A 309 -12.85 -8.84 10.34
C ALA A 309 -13.85 -9.01 9.18
N ARG A 310 -14.92 -8.20 9.16
CA ARG A 310 -16.00 -8.33 8.16
C ARG A 310 -15.79 -7.45 6.93
N SER A 311 -15.29 -6.24 7.09
CA SER A 311 -15.13 -5.29 5.98
C SER A 311 -13.88 -5.62 5.16
N ARG A 312 -14.08 -5.84 3.84
CA ARG A 312 -12.99 -6.07 2.89
C ARG A 312 -12.08 -4.86 2.76
N THR A 313 -12.65 -3.66 2.65
CA THR A 313 -11.90 -2.41 2.46
C THR A 313 -10.94 -2.16 3.64
N HIS A 314 -11.43 -2.32 4.88
CA HIS A 314 -10.60 -2.14 6.07
C HIS A 314 -9.48 -3.18 6.16
N ARG A 315 -9.77 -4.45 5.80
CA ARG A 315 -8.74 -5.50 5.73
C ARG A 315 -7.67 -5.19 4.70
N LEU A 316 -8.05 -4.70 3.52
CA LEU A 316 -7.09 -4.34 2.47
C LEU A 316 -6.18 -3.19 2.91
N VAL A 317 -6.73 -2.16 3.55
CA VAL A 317 -5.93 -1.07 4.11
C VAL A 317 -4.93 -1.60 5.14
N LEU A 318 -5.39 -2.43 6.09
CA LEU A 318 -4.49 -3.01 7.10
C LEU A 318 -3.46 -3.97 6.51
N LEU A 319 -3.83 -4.76 5.50
CA LEU A 319 -2.89 -5.61 4.77
C LEU A 319 -1.85 -4.79 4.01
N GLY A 320 -2.24 -3.63 3.45
CA GLY A 320 -1.32 -2.71 2.80
C GLY A 320 -0.26 -2.17 3.78
N TYR A 321 -0.70 -1.61 4.90
CA TYR A 321 0.22 -1.09 5.92
C TYR A 321 1.00 -2.21 6.62
N GLY A 322 0.37 -3.35 6.90
CA GLY A 322 1.03 -4.53 7.45
C GLY A 322 2.08 -5.09 6.49
N GLY A 323 1.76 -5.11 5.20
CA GLY A 323 2.69 -5.49 4.13
C GLY A 323 3.89 -4.56 4.04
N MET A 324 3.68 -3.24 4.16
CA MET A 324 4.78 -2.27 4.24
C MET A 324 5.66 -2.52 5.47
N ALA A 325 5.06 -2.72 6.65
CA ALA A 325 5.82 -3.02 7.87
C ALA A 325 6.62 -4.33 7.73
N PHE A 326 6.03 -5.36 7.11
CA PHE A 326 6.71 -6.62 6.81
C PHE A 326 7.78 -6.46 5.73
N GLY A 327 7.56 -5.63 4.71
CA GLY A 327 8.57 -5.28 3.71
C GLY A 327 9.79 -4.63 4.35
N PHE A 328 9.61 -3.71 5.28
CA PHE A 328 10.71 -3.13 6.06
C PHE A 328 11.43 -4.17 6.94
N LEU A 329 10.73 -5.19 7.44
CA LEU A 329 11.36 -6.30 8.16
C LEU A 329 12.30 -7.07 7.25
N ILE A 330 11.81 -7.50 6.07
CA ILE A 330 12.63 -8.21 5.09
C ILE A 330 13.80 -7.34 4.64
N ASN A 331 13.57 -6.06 4.32
CA ASN A 331 14.64 -5.13 3.96
C ASN A 331 15.70 -5.01 5.08
N SER A 332 15.29 -4.98 6.35
CA SER A 332 16.23 -4.99 7.47
C SER A 332 17.10 -6.25 7.50
N VAL A 333 16.54 -7.40 7.17
CA VAL A 333 17.29 -8.66 7.06
C VAL A 333 18.27 -8.61 5.89
N LEU A 334 17.82 -8.16 4.73
CA LEU A 334 18.66 -8.07 3.52
C LEU A 334 19.81 -7.08 3.71
N LEU A 335 19.56 -5.93 4.33
CA LEU A 335 20.59 -4.97 4.70
C LEU A 335 21.62 -5.55 5.69
N ALA A 336 21.15 -6.31 6.68
CA ALA A 336 22.05 -6.98 7.63
C ALA A 336 22.92 -8.04 6.94
N LEU A 337 22.34 -8.82 6.03
CA LEU A 337 23.07 -9.80 5.22
C LEU A 337 24.10 -9.12 4.30
N ALA A 338 23.71 -8.05 3.63
CA ALA A 338 24.62 -7.28 2.79
C ALA A 338 25.80 -6.69 3.60
N ALA A 339 25.53 -6.13 4.78
CA ALA A 339 26.54 -5.61 5.70
C ALA A 339 27.47 -6.70 6.25
N ALA A 340 26.99 -7.94 6.35
CA ALA A 340 27.77 -9.12 6.72
C ALA A 340 28.44 -9.82 5.53
N HIS A 341 28.51 -9.19 4.34
CA HIS A 341 29.01 -9.82 3.11
C HIS A 341 28.35 -11.17 2.79
N TRP A 342 27.04 -11.28 3.03
CA TRP A 342 26.21 -12.48 2.86
C TRP A 342 26.61 -13.66 3.76
N ASP A 343 27.38 -13.40 4.82
CA ASP A 343 27.62 -14.37 5.88
C ASP A 343 26.39 -14.43 6.81
N LEU A 344 25.90 -15.65 7.07
CA LEU A 344 24.72 -15.91 7.89
C LEU A 344 25.06 -15.80 9.40
N ASP A 345 25.45 -14.62 9.84
CA ASP A 345 25.60 -14.30 11.26
C ASP A 345 24.25 -13.90 11.86
N TRP A 346 23.53 -14.87 12.38
CA TRP A 346 22.22 -14.67 12.99
C TRP A 346 22.22 -13.60 14.10
N ASN A 347 23.30 -13.47 14.86
CA ASN A 347 23.39 -12.45 15.91
C ASN A 347 23.38 -11.05 15.32
N LYS A 348 24.12 -10.80 14.25
CA LYS A 348 24.11 -9.51 13.56
C LYS A 348 22.77 -9.23 12.90
N ILE A 349 22.16 -10.22 12.24
CA ILE A 349 20.85 -10.09 11.59
C ILE A 349 19.79 -9.69 12.63
N PHE A 350 19.68 -10.44 13.73
CA PHE A 350 18.69 -10.15 14.77
C PHE A 350 18.98 -8.84 15.50
N ALA A 351 20.23 -8.49 15.74
CA ALA A 351 20.60 -7.21 16.33
C ALA A 351 20.17 -6.05 15.43
N PHE A 352 20.38 -6.16 14.11
CA PHE A 352 19.95 -5.15 13.16
C PHE A 352 18.43 -5.05 13.05
N MET A 353 17.71 -6.17 13.01
CA MET A 353 16.25 -6.21 13.04
C MET A 353 15.69 -5.54 14.27
N THR A 354 16.22 -5.82 15.45
CA THR A 354 15.76 -5.24 16.71
C THR A 354 16.06 -3.74 16.82
N LEU A 355 17.08 -3.27 16.12
CA LEU A 355 17.43 -1.86 16.06
C LEU A 355 16.42 -1.06 15.21
N TYR A 356 16.11 -1.52 14.00
CA TYR A 356 15.39 -0.71 13.02
C TYR A 356 13.89 -1.03 12.94
N TRP A 357 13.52 -2.30 12.95
CA TRP A 357 12.17 -2.70 12.58
C TRP A 357 11.08 -2.30 13.57
N PRO A 358 11.23 -2.40 14.91
CA PRO A 358 10.11 -2.12 15.82
C PRO A 358 9.59 -0.70 15.72
N LEU A 359 10.49 0.26 15.62
CA LEU A 359 10.12 1.66 15.45
C LEU A 359 9.51 1.92 14.07
N THR A 360 10.16 1.44 13.00
CA THR A 360 9.69 1.60 11.62
C THR A 360 8.31 0.97 11.43
N ALA A 361 8.11 -0.25 11.94
CA ALA A 361 6.82 -0.93 11.89
C ALA A 361 5.73 -0.14 12.63
N SER A 362 6.02 0.36 13.83
CA SER A 362 5.07 1.19 14.60
C SER A 362 4.74 2.48 13.84
N MET A 363 5.75 3.14 13.25
CA MET A 363 5.57 4.35 12.43
C MET A 363 4.71 4.11 11.18
N VAL A 364 4.59 2.89 10.69
CA VAL A 364 3.73 2.50 9.56
C VAL A 364 2.36 2.02 10.04
N LEU A 365 2.31 1.19 11.07
CA LEU A 365 1.06 0.57 11.53
C LEU A 365 0.12 1.55 12.24
N ILE A 366 0.65 2.52 13.02
CA ILE A 366 -0.18 3.51 13.73
C ILE A 366 -1.00 4.36 12.74
N PRO A 367 -0.42 5.00 11.71
CA PRO A 367 -1.21 5.71 10.70
C PRO A 367 -2.10 4.77 9.88
N GLY A 368 -1.69 3.51 9.65
CA GLY A 368 -2.53 2.49 9.03
C GLY A 368 -3.82 2.22 9.81
N MET A 369 -3.71 2.08 11.12
CA MET A 369 -4.88 1.95 12.01
C MET A 369 -5.75 3.20 11.97
N ARG A 370 -5.15 4.39 12.05
CA ARG A 370 -5.89 5.64 11.94
C ARG A 370 -6.63 5.75 10.60
N HIS A 371 -5.96 5.38 9.49
CA HIS A 371 -6.57 5.36 8.17
C HIS A 371 -7.75 4.38 8.10
N ALA A 372 -7.57 3.14 8.56
CA ALA A 372 -8.65 2.16 8.60
C ALA A 372 -9.86 2.65 9.41
N MET A 373 -9.63 3.26 10.57
CA MET A 373 -10.69 3.80 11.43
C MET A 373 -11.40 5.02 10.83
N SER A 374 -10.78 5.74 9.90
CA SER A 374 -11.37 6.90 9.23
C SER A 374 -12.22 6.55 8.02
N LEU A 375 -12.21 5.30 7.56
CA LEU A 375 -13.03 4.85 6.44
C LEU A 375 -14.44 4.50 6.92
N PRO A 376 -15.50 4.93 6.20
CA PRO A 376 -16.86 4.59 6.55
C PRO A 376 -17.17 3.12 6.29
N VAL A 377 -17.95 2.51 7.17
CA VAL A 377 -18.54 1.20 6.89
C VAL A 377 -19.88 1.38 6.19
N GLU A 378 -20.74 2.19 6.78
CA GLU A 378 -22.08 2.48 6.25
C GLU A 378 -22.56 3.84 6.80
N LEU A 379 -22.66 4.84 5.93
CA LEU A 379 -23.03 6.21 6.32
C LEU A 379 -24.46 6.26 6.90
N GLY A 380 -25.35 5.44 6.37
CA GLY A 380 -26.74 5.35 6.84
C GLY A 380 -26.90 4.84 8.28
N ALA A 381 -25.87 4.21 8.88
CA ALA A 381 -25.92 3.71 10.25
C ALA A 381 -25.44 4.72 11.31
N ASN A 382 -24.98 5.90 10.93
CA ASN A 382 -24.44 6.93 11.84
C ASN A 382 -25.45 7.40 12.92
N TRP A 383 -26.76 7.28 12.65
CA TRP A 383 -27.79 7.63 13.62
C TRP A 383 -27.72 6.82 14.92
N ILE A 384 -27.29 5.54 14.85
CA ILE A 384 -27.13 4.68 16.03
C ILE A 384 -26.08 5.25 16.97
N PHE A 385 -24.98 5.75 16.41
CA PHE A 385 -23.89 6.34 17.20
C PHE A 385 -24.32 7.66 17.83
N ARG A 386 -25.13 8.48 17.13
CA ARG A 386 -25.66 9.75 17.67
C ARG A 386 -26.55 9.54 18.89
N ILE A 387 -27.42 8.55 18.87
CA ILE A 387 -28.31 8.24 19.99
C ILE A 387 -27.50 7.80 21.23
N ASN A 388 -26.42 7.07 21.02
CA ASN A 388 -25.58 6.52 22.09
C ASN A 388 -24.43 7.44 22.52
N GLU A 389 -24.32 8.64 21.98
CA GLU A 389 -23.18 9.55 22.23
C GLU A 389 -23.15 10.13 23.66
N SER A 390 -24.29 10.28 24.31
CA SER A 390 -24.46 11.12 25.49
C SER A 390 -23.68 10.69 26.75
N SER A 391 -23.29 9.42 26.89
CA SER A 391 -22.68 8.92 28.13
C SER A 391 -21.31 8.24 27.99
N GLY A 392 -20.85 8.02 26.78
CA GLY A 392 -19.73 7.08 26.55
C GLY A 392 -18.48 7.64 25.85
N ARG A 393 -18.43 8.94 25.51
CA ARG A 393 -17.39 9.54 24.64
C ARG A 393 -15.97 9.22 25.12
N THR A 394 -15.70 9.38 26.39
CA THR A 394 -14.38 9.07 26.97
C THR A 394 -14.03 7.58 26.85
N GLN A 395 -15.01 6.68 27.00
CA GLN A 395 -14.76 5.24 26.89
C GLN A 395 -14.50 4.82 25.44
N TRP A 396 -15.14 5.46 24.47
CA TRP A 396 -14.87 5.26 23.04
C TRP A 396 -13.42 5.63 22.70
N MET A 397 -12.97 6.80 23.13
CA MET A 397 -11.60 7.25 22.88
C MET A 397 -10.55 6.37 23.58
N ARG A 398 -10.84 5.90 24.81
CA ARG A 398 -9.98 4.92 25.49
C ARG A 398 -9.98 3.56 24.79
N ALA A 399 -11.07 3.17 24.16
CA ALA A 399 -11.11 1.95 23.34
C ALA A 399 -10.17 2.08 22.13
N VAL A 400 -10.17 3.23 21.42
CA VAL A 400 -9.24 3.51 20.32
C VAL A 400 -7.78 3.42 20.79
N GLU A 401 -7.43 4.05 21.94
CA GLU A 401 -6.09 3.93 22.53
C GLU A 401 -5.69 2.46 22.74
N THR A 402 -6.58 1.69 23.36
CA THR A 402 -6.31 0.29 23.66
C THR A 402 -6.19 -0.53 22.39
N PHE A 403 -7.04 -0.26 21.42
CA PHE A 403 -7.03 -0.98 20.14
C PHE A 403 -5.72 -0.79 19.40
N VAL A 404 -5.26 0.46 19.25
CA VAL A 404 -3.97 0.75 18.58
C VAL A 404 -2.80 0.17 19.38
N ALA A 405 -2.82 0.27 20.70
CA ALA A 405 -1.77 -0.29 21.54
C ALA A 405 -1.68 -1.83 21.40
N LEU A 406 -2.83 -2.54 21.38
CA LEU A 406 -2.87 -4.01 21.31
C LEU A 406 -2.62 -4.56 19.90
N TYR A 407 -3.05 -3.87 18.85
CA TYR A 407 -3.01 -4.41 17.49
C TYR A 407 -1.91 -3.80 16.61
N ALA A 408 -1.39 -2.61 16.94
CA ALA A 408 -0.33 -1.98 16.16
C ALA A 408 1.01 -1.89 16.90
N ILE A 409 1.02 -1.63 18.22
CA ILE A 409 2.27 -1.41 18.96
C ILE A 409 2.74 -2.70 19.61
N ALA A 410 1.94 -3.28 20.51
CA ALA A 410 2.36 -4.42 21.34
C ALA A 410 2.87 -5.64 20.53
N PRO A 411 2.21 -6.07 19.44
CA PRO A 411 2.66 -7.26 18.70
C PRO A 411 4.07 -7.12 18.14
N VAL A 412 4.44 -5.92 17.70
CA VAL A 412 5.75 -5.62 17.12
C VAL A 412 6.86 -5.85 18.17
N TYR A 413 6.66 -5.34 19.38
CA TYR A 413 7.65 -5.49 20.46
C TYR A 413 7.67 -6.89 21.05
N ILE A 414 6.51 -7.53 21.20
CA ILE A 414 6.41 -8.91 21.73
C ILE A 414 7.08 -9.89 20.76
N LEU A 415 6.89 -9.72 19.46
CA LEU A 415 7.46 -10.61 18.44
C LEU A 415 9.00 -10.60 18.47
N LEU A 416 9.62 -9.42 18.63
CA LEU A 416 11.07 -9.28 18.62
C LEU A 416 11.73 -9.35 20.01
N ALA A 417 10.96 -9.36 21.09
CA ALA A 417 11.52 -9.41 22.44
C ALA A 417 12.51 -10.56 22.65
N PRO A 418 12.23 -11.83 22.23
CA PRO A 418 13.18 -12.91 22.38
C PRO A 418 14.50 -12.66 21.64
N ALA A 419 14.42 -12.23 20.37
CA ALA A 419 15.58 -11.92 19.55
C ALA A 419 16.43 -10.78 20.15
N ALA A 420 15.76 -9.72 20.64
CA ALA A 420 16.42 -8.58 21.29
C ALA A 420 17.20 -9.02 22.55
N VAL A 421 16.59 -9.85 23.38
CA VAL A 421 17.22 -10.34 24.61
C VAL A 421 18.41 -11.25 24.31
N LEU A 422 18.27 -12.14 23.33
CA LEU A 422 19.33 -13.08 22.96
C LEU A 422 20.56 -12.38 22.34
N THR A 423 20.33 -11.33 21.54
CA THR A 423 21.42 -10.65 20.82
C THR A 423 22.04 -9.49 21.61
N LEU A 424 21.25 -8.72 22.35
CA LEU A 424 21.67 -7.50 23.03
C LEU A 424 21.82 -7.67 24.56
N GLY A 425 21.33 -8.79 25.09
CA GLY A 425 21.20 -9.02 26.53
C GLY A 425 20.08 -8.21 27.18
N TRP A 426 19.59 -8.63 28.34
CA TRP A 426 18.44 -8.05 29.03
C TRP A 426 18.52 -6.55 29.23
N GLY A 427 19.67 -6.04 29.69
CA GLY A 427 19.83 -4.63 30.05
C GLY A 427 19.67 -3.69 28.87
N LEU A 428 20.37 -3.97 27.74
CA LEU A 428 20.30 -3.13 26.55
C LEU A 428 18.98 -3.33 25.80
N ALA A 429 18.50 -4.57 25.69
CA ALA A 429 17.23 -4.88 25.05
C ALA A 429 16.06 -4.13 25.71
N LEU A 430 15.99 -4.12 27.06
CA LEU A 430 14.95 -3.40 27.79
C LEU A 430 15.05 -1.88 27.58
N ARG A 431 16.25 -1.31 27.64
CA ARG A 431 16.46 0.12 27.41
C ARG A 431 16.03 0.54 26.00
N MET A 432 16.43 -0.21 24.98
CA MET A 432 16.05 0.06 23.60
C MET A 432 14.54 -0.08 23.39
N ALA A 433 13.94 -1.16 23.87
CA ALA A 433 12.51 -1.38 23.75
C ALA A 433 11.70 -0.29 24.46
N THR A 434 12.15 0.18 25.63
CA THR A 434 11.52 1.28 26.37
C THR A 434 11.55 2.58 25.56
N MET A 435 12.69 2.96 24.99
CA MET A 435 12.83 4.18 24.19
C MET A 435 12.00 4.12 22.92
N GLN A 436 12.06 3.00 22.19
CA GLN A 436 11.26 2.78 20.99
C GLN A 436 9.75 2.80 21.30
N ALA A 437 9.32 2.16 22.40
CA ALA A 437 7.92 2.15 22.81
C ALA A 437 7.41 3.55 23.18
N PHE A 438 8.17 4.34 23.95
CA PHE A 438 7.82 5.73 24.25
C PHE A 438 7.73 6.57 22.97
N THR A 439 8.66 6.39 22.03
CA THR A 439 8.61 7.07 20.74
C THR A 439 7.35 6.68 19.96
N SER A 440 7.01 5.38 19.91
CA SER A 440 5.78 4.90 19.25
C SER A 440 4.52 5.45 19.92
N LEU A 441 4.48 5.52 21.24
CA LEU A 441 3.37 6.13 22.00
C LEU A 441 3.28 7.64 21.75
N ALA A 442 4.39 8.35 21.67
CA ALA A 442 4.41 9.78 21.33
C ALA A 442 3.86 10.03 19.92
N ILE A 443 4.27 9.20 18.94
CA ILE A 443 3.75 9.25 17.58
C ILE A 443 2.24 8.98 17.55
N PHE A 444 1.76 8.02 18.33
CA PHE A 444 0.34 7.76 18.49
C PHE A 444 -0.40 9.01 19.02
N GLU A 445 0.09 9.63 20.10
CA GLU A 445 -0.53 10.83 20.67
C GLU A 445 -0.55 11.99 19.64
N MET A 446 0.54 12.20 18.90
CA MET A 446 0.62 13.24 17.86
C MET A 446 -0.38 12.98 16.72
N LEU A 447 -0.43 11.76 16.22
CA LEU A 447 -1.33 11.41 15.13
C LEU A 447 -2.81 11.48 15.55
N PHE A 448 -3.13 11.07 16.76
CA PHE A 448 -4.52 11.08 17.28
C PHE A 448 -4.89 12.35 18.05
N TYR A 449 -4.01 13.37 18.12
CA TYR A 449 -4.27 14.62 18.82
C TYR A 449 -5.55 15.33 18.35
N SER A 450 -5.73 15.43 17.04
CA SER A 450 -6.91 16.05 16.41
C SER A 450 -8.04 15.05 16.09
N TRP A 451 -8.00 13.84 16.66
CA TRP A 451 -9.01 12.82 16.40
C TRP A 451 -10.29 13.10 17.21
N GLN A 452 -11.34 13.50 16.49
CA GLN A 452 -12.67 13.83 17.05
C GLN A 452 -13.78 13.01 16.39
N GLN A 453 -13.45 11.84 15.86
CA GLN A 453 -14.35 11.00 15.10
C GLN A 453 -14.54 9.67 15.82
N LEU A 454 -15.71 9.07 15.68
CA LEU A 454 -15.88 7.67 16.03
C LEU A 454 -15.19 6.78 15.00
N PRO A 455 -14.63 5.65 15.42
CA PRO A 455 -14.09 4.68 14.48
C PRO A 455 -15.17 4.27 13.47
N TYR A 456 -14.81 4.28 12.18
CA TYR A 456 -15.67 3.90 11.06
C TYR A 456 -16.87 4.81 10.78
N ALA A 457 -16.98 5.95 11.46
CA ALA A 457 -17.92 7.01 11.18
C ALA A 457 -17.15 8.26 10.71
N PRO A 458 -17.08 8.56 9.42
CA PRO A 458 -16.19 9.58 8.90
C PRO A 458 -16.66 10.99 9.22
N GLY A 459 -15.68 11.86 9.42
CA GLY A 459 -15.87 13.31 9.41
C GLY A 459 -15.21 13.94 8.18
N LYS A 460 -15.61 15.15 7.85
CA LYS A 460 -15.30 15.90 6.60
C LYS A 460 -13.82 16.13 6.23
N LYS A 461 -12.82 15.61 6.92
CA LYS A 461 -11.40 15.95 6.62
C LYS A 461 -10.68 14.84 5.87
N PRO A 462 -10.07 15.14 4.70
CA PRO A 462 -9.32 14.16 3.94
C PRO A 462 -8.02 13.79 4.67
N LEU A 463 -7.95 12.56 5.14
CA LEU A 463 -6.81 12.02 5.88
C LEU A 463 -5.60 11.73 4.96
N ALA A 464 -5.86 11.45 3.70
CA ALA A 464 -4.84 10.97 2.77
C ALA A 464 -3.66 11.93 2.58
N SER A 465 -3.87 13.26 2.61
CA SER A 465 -2.78 14.25 2.51
C SER A 465 -1.87 14.26 3.75
N ILE A 466 -2.43 13.97 4.92
CA ILE A 466 -1.68 13.91 6.17
C ILE A 466 -0.88 12.61 6.21
N VAL A 467 -1.50 11.50 5.83
CA VAL A 467 -0.86 10.17 5.82
C VAL A 467 0.27 10.11 4.80
N GLY A 468 0.08 10.64 3.58
CA GLY A 468 1.12 10.65 2.56
C GLY A 468 2.37 11.41 3.00
N ARG A 469 2.19 12.63 3.55
CA ARG A 469 3.30 13.44 4.10
C ARG A 469 3.98 12.75 5.29
N TYR A 470 3.19 12.10 6.13
CA TYR A 470 3.71 11.34 7.25
C TYR A 470 4.53 10.13 6.82
N LEU A 471 4.05 9.35 5.84
CA LEU A 471 4.79 8.21 5.30
C LEU A 471 6.11 8.63 4.64
N ALA A 472 6.11 9.76 3.92
CA ALA A 472 7.36 10.32 3.40
C ALA A 472 8.33 10.68 4.54
N ALA A 473 7.84 11.29 5.62
CA ALA A 473 8.67 11.58 6.79
C ALA A 473 9.20 10.31 7.48
N VAL A 474 8.44 9.21 7.50
CA VAL A 474 8.89 7.92 8.07
C VAL A 474 10.15 7.42 7.38
N PHE A 475 10.21 7.48 6.05
CA PHE A 475 11.37 7.03 5.29
C PHE A 475 12.68 7.71 5.73
N PHE A 476 12.63 9.02 6.02
CA PHE A 476 13.82 9.79 6.41
C PHE A 476 14.07 9.76 7.90
N LEU A 477 13.02 9.78 8.72
CA LEU A 477 13.16 9.91 10.18
C LEU A 477 13.36 8.57 10.90
N ALA A 478 12.79 7.47 10.40
CA ALA A 478 12.89 6.20 11.10
C ALA A 478 14.34 5.68 11.24
N PRO A 479 15.20 5.71 10.20
CA PRO A 479 16.60 5.32 10.35
C PRO A 479 17.36 6.23 11.33
N VAL A 480 17.16 7.55 11.23
CA VAL A 480 17.84 8.53 12.11
C VAL A 480 17.43 8.33 13.56
N LEU A 481 16.14 8.20 13.84
CA LEU A 481 15.64 7.95 15.19
C LEU A 481 16.12 6.61 15.74
N SER A 482 16.18 5.57 14.91
CA SER A 482 16.67 4.25 15.33
C SER A 482 18.13 4.29 15.75
N ILE A 483 18.99 4.97 14.98
CA ILE A 483 20.40 5.16 15.31
C ILE A 483 20.55 5.99 16.60
N LEU A 484 19.78 7.08 16.73
CA LEU A 484 19.79 7.92 17.93
C LEU A 484 19.39 7.12 19.17
N ILE A 485 18.31 6.35 19.09
CA ILE A 485 17.82 5.50 20.17
C ILE A 485 18.88 4.47 20.57
N ALA A 486 19.53 3.83 19.58
CA ALA A 486 20.59 2.87 19.83
C ALA A 486 21.78 3.50 20.58
N THR A 487 22.20 4.69 20.16
CA THR A 487 23.31 5.42 20.78
C THR A 487 22.99 5.82 22.22
N VAL A 488 21.81 6.42 22.43
CA VAL A 488 21.33 6.84 23.74
C VAL A 488 21.16 5.64 24.70
N SER A 489 20.63 4.52 24.20
CA SER A 489 20.38 3.32 25.02
C SER A 489 21.65 2.66 25.53
N ARG A 490 22.80 2.86 24.89
CA ARG A 490 24.11 2.35 25.34
C ARG A 490 24.66 3.13 26.54
N LEU A 491 24.35 4.42 26.63
CA LEU A 491 24.83 5.32 27.69
C LEU A 491 23.77 5.45 28.78
N THR A 492 23.97 4.84 29.95
CA THR A 492 22.96 4.75 31.02
C THR A 492 22.47 6.11 31.51
N SER A 493 23.36 7.09 31.64
CA SER A 493 23.01 8.45 32.07
C SER A 493 22.10 9.15 31.05
N LEU A 494 22.44 9.08 29.76
CA LEU A 494 21.62 9.64 28.67
C LEU A 494 20.29 8.92 28.56
N PHE A 495 20.28 7.59 28.71
CA PHE A 495 19.05 6.79 28.68
C PHE A 495 18.05 7.27 29.73
N ILE A 496 18.48 7.42 31.00
CA ILE A 496 17.58 7.87 32.06
C ILE A 496 17.02 9.27 31.77
N PHE A 497 17.88 10.19 31.34
CA PHE A 497 17.47 11.55 30.99
C PHE A 497 16.42 11.55 29.86
N TYR A 498 16.70 10.90 28.77
CA TYR A 498 15.77 10.87 27.63
C TYR A 498 14.52 10.04 27.91
N ALA A 499 14.61 8.93 28.66
CA ALA A 499 13.44 8.15 29.05
C ALA A 499 12.46 8.97 29.89
N VAL A 500 12.97 9.75 30.85
CA VAL A 500 12.16 10.66 31.66
C VAL A 500 11.58 11.79 30.82
N ALA A 501 12.38 12.39 29.92
CA ALA A 501 11.92 13.44 29.00
C ALA A 501 10.81 12.95 28.06
N PHE A 502 10.99 11.78 27.43
CA PHE A 502 9.99 11.19 26.56
C PHE A 502 8.73 10.75 27.31
N ALA A 503 8.88 10.16 28.49
CA ALA A 503 7.74 9.80 29.34
C ALA A 503 6.96 11.05 29.76
N GLY A 504 7.65 12.12 30.17
CA GLY A 504 7.04 13.41 30.50
C GLY A 504 6.31 14.03 29.31
N PHE A 505 6.94 14.03 28.14
CA PHE A 505 6.33 14.50 26.89
C PHE A 505 5.09 13.69 26.52
N TRP A 506 5.17 12.35 26.55
CA TRP A 506 4.05 11.48 26.30
C TRP A 506 2.90 11.72 27.28
N LEU A 507 3.17 11.81 28.57
CA LEU A 507 2.15 12.07 29.59
C LEU A 507 1.50 13.43 29.39
N TRP A 508 2.28 14.46 29.06
CA TRP A 508 1.78 15.80 28.76
C TRP A 508 0.86 15.79 27.52
N MET A 509 1.30 15.20 26.41
CA MET A 509 0.49 15.06 25.18
C MET A 509 -0.80 14.30 25.44
N ARG A 510 -0.71 13.19 26.16
CA ARG A 510 -1.85 12.35 26.54
C ARG A 510 -2.86 13.12 27.40
N ARG A 511 -2.38 13.90 28.35
CA ARG A 511 -3.22 14.74 29.21
C ARG A 511 -3.94 15.79 28.38
N ARG A 512 -3.23 16.53 27.57
CA ARG A 512 -3.79 17.54 26.65
C ARG A 512 -4.85 16.95 25.71
N ARG A 513 -4.58 15.81 25.11
CA ARG A 513 -5.54 15.14 24.23
C ARG A 513 -6.82 14.72 24.99
N ARG A 514 -6.67 14.22 26.21
CA ARG A 514 -7.82 13.79 27.03
C ARG A 514 -8.65 14.95 27.55
N GLU A 515 -8.06 16.07 27.87
CA GLU A 515 -8.77 17.30 28.23
C GLU A 515 -9.68 17.74 27.08
N GLY A 516 -9.21 17.70 25.85
CA GLY A 516 -9.98 18.02 24.65
C GLY A 516 -11.18 17.08 24.37
N TRP A 517 -11.24 15.88 24.97
CA TRP A 517 -12.36 14.95 24.73
C TRP A 517 -13.69 15.38 25.37
N GLY A 518 -13.63 16.14 26.46
CA GLY A 518 -14.82 16.63 27.15
C GLY A 518 -15.57 17.72 26.38
N GLU A 519 -14.82 18.55 25.64
CA GLU A 519 -15.34 19.73 24.93
C GLU A 519 -15.62 19.48 23.45
N ALA A 520 -14.98 18.47 22.86
CA ALA A 520 -15.10 18.21 21.44
C ALA A 520 -16.46 17.60 21.07
N ARG A 521 -17.16 18.23 20.14
CA ARG A 521 -18.31 17.58 19.47
C ARG A 521 -17.79 16.55 18.48
N LEU A 522 -18.35 15.34 18.54
CA LEU A 522 -18.06 14.32 17.53
C LEU A 522 -18.61 14.81 16.19
N ILE A 523 -17.79 14.70 15.16
CA ILE A 523 -18.13 15.12 13.81
C ILE A 523 -18.70 13.90 13.09
N TYR A 524 -19.96 13.99 12.71
CA TYR A 524 -20.63 13.02 11.84
C TYR A 524 -20.79 13.63 10.45
N GLU A 525 -20.55 12.85 9.42
CA GLU A 525 -20.90 13.22 8.07
C GLU A 525 -22.36 12.83 7.85
N ASP A 526 -23.23 13.82 7.72
CA ASP A 526 -24.54 13.63 7.12
C ASP A 526 -24.34 13.60 5.61
N ASP A 527 -25.03 12.72 4.94
CA ASP A 527 -25.07 12.72 3.48
C ASP A 527 -26.04 13.83 3.01
N PRO A 528 -25.56 15.07 2.79
CA PRO A 528 -26.43 16.17 2.39
C PRO A 528 -26.87 16.04 0.92
N GLU A 529 -26.18 15.19 0.13
CA GLU A 529 -26.51 14.98 -1.28
C GLU A 529 -27.72 14.07 -1.44
N ALA A 530 -27.91 13.08 -0.56
CA ALA A 530 -29.06 12.20 -0.60
C ALA A 530 -30.40 12.94 -0.33
N LEU A 531 -30.36 14.00 0.49
CA LEU A 531 -31.54 14.84 0.76
C LEU A 531 -31.78 15.92 -0.32
N ALA A 532 -30.71 16.36 -0.99
CA ALA A 532 -30.81 17.34 -2.07
C ALA A 532 -31.33 16.72 -3.38
N ASP A 533 -31.00 15.44 -3.63
CA ASP A 533 -31.44 14.72 -4.85
C ASP A 533 -32.93 14.30 -4.82
N LEU A 534 -33.55 14.24 -3.64
CA LEU A 534 -34.98 13.92 -3.52
C LEU A 534 -35.90 15.07 -3.90
N GLY A 535 -35.39 16.23 -4.28
CA GLY A 535 -36.18 17.37 -4.73
C GLY A 535 -37.16 17.91 -3.67
N LEU A 536 -36.98 17.54 -2.40
CA LEU A 536 -37.87 17.92 -1.28
C LEU A 536 -37.58 19.32 -0.70
N ARG A 537 -36.79 20.13 -1.39
CA ARG A 537 -36.72 21.57 -1.12
C ARG A 537 -37.79 22.27 -1.98
N GLY A 538 -38.99 22.36 -1.44
CA GLY A 538 -40.02 23.28 -1.89
C GLY A 538 -39.71 24.72 -1.47
#